data_12493442532c1e39405f8796ddeb366d
#
_entry.id   12493442532c1e39405f8796ddeb366d
#
_cell.length_a   1.000
_cell.length_b   1.000
_cell.length_c   1.000
_cell.angle_alpha   90.00
_cell.angle_beta   90.00
_cell.angle_gamma   90.00
#
_symmetry.space_group_name_H-M   'P 1'
#
loop_
_entity.id
_entity.type
_entity.pdbx_description
1 polymer ?
#
loop_
_entity_poly.entity_id
_entity_poly.type
_entity_poly.pdbx_seq_one_letter_code
_entity_poly.pdbx_strand_id
1 'polypeptide(L)'
;MTAPNVLDVIIIGAGQSALTTAYFLRRTSLSYLLLDEQPSPGGAWLHAWESLRLFSPAAWSSIAGWPMPAPAEPGNPTRSDVIDYLRRYEDRYRFPIQRSVRVDTISRLDDLWRVQAGDQHWLARAVISATGTWSKRFIPPYEGRELFQGAQIHSAHYRDPGPFTGKRVMVVGGGNSGAQVLAELSRVSETRWVTQEPPAFLPDDVDGRVLFERATARWKAQQEGRSIDEPAGGFGDIVMVPPVREARERGVLEAERPFAHFTETGVEWADGRREDLDA
;
A
#
# COMPACT_ATOMS: atom_id res chain seq x y z
N MET A 1 37.19 23.03 -9.40
CA MET A 1 35.80 22.62 -9.17
C MET A 1 35.51 21.47 -10.15
N THR A 2 35.40 20.25 -9.67
CA THR A 2 34.99 19.10 -10.52
C THR A 2 33.58 19.38 -11.05
N ALA A 3 33.41 19.20 -12.36
CA ALA A 3 32.07 19.30 -12.96
C ALA A 3 31.07 18.42 -12.17
N PRO A 4 29.86 18.89 -11.92
CA PRO A 4 28.87 18.09 -11.22
C PRO A 4 28.65 16.80 -12.00
N ASN A 5 28.70 15.66 -11.28
CA ASN A 5 28.49 14.35 -11.89
C ASN A 5 26.99 14.24 -12.28
N VAL A 6 26.71 14.35 -13.58
CA VAL A 6 25.34 14.25 -14.10
C VAL A 6 25.04 12.78 -14.33
N LEU A 7 24.00 12.27 -13.65
CA LEU A 7 23.49 10.92 -13.84
C LEU A 7 22.54 10.86 -15.04
N ASP A 8 22.44 9.69 -15.68
CA ASP A 8 21.41 9.49 -16.70
C ASP A 8 20.03 9.36 -16.05
N VAL A 9 19.93 8.64 -14.91
CA VAL A 9 18.65 8.40 -14.23
C VAL A 9 18.78 8.53 -12.71
N ILE A 10 17.87 9.23 -12.07
CA ILE A 10 17.62 9.13 -10.64
C ILE A 10 16.25 8.49 -10.42
N ILE A 11 16.21 7.47 -9.54
CA ILE A 11 14.98 6.83 -9.08
C ILE A 11 14.72 7.28 -7.66
N ILE A 12 13.52 7.81 -7.38
CA ILE A 12 13.12 8.22 -6.03
C ILE A 12 12.31 7.11 -5.39
N GLY A 13 12.85 6.54 -4.31
CA GLY A 13 12.37 5.35 -3.63
C GLY A 13 13.23 4.12 -3.92
N ALA A 14 13.15 3.11 -3.03
CA ALA A 14 13.75 1.78 -3.20
C ALA A 14 12.78 0.66 -2.82
N GLY A 15 11.49 0.84 -3.08
CA GLY A 15 10.48 -0.20 -2.99
C GLY A 15 10.44 -1.10 -4.23
N GLN A 16 9.45 -1.99 -4.33
CA GLN A 16 9.30 -2.98 -5.40
C GLN A 16 9.42 -2.38 -6.81
N SER A 17 8.76 -1.25 -7.07
CA SER A 17 8.78 -0.59 -8.39
C SER A 17 10.16 -0.04 -8.72
N ALA A 18 10.82 0.59 -7.75
CA ALA A 18 12.17 1.12 -7.92
C ALA A 18 13.19 0.01 -8.19
N LEU A 19 13.15 -1.07 -7.39
CA LEU A 19 14.04 -2.21 -7.53
C LEU A 19 13.84 -2.95 -8.87
N THR A 20 12.59 -3.08 -9.31
CA THR A 20 12.28 -3.64 -10.64
C THR A 20 12.85 -2.77 -11.75
N THR A 21 12.71 -1.45 -11.64
CA THR A 21 13.28 -0.49 -12.61
C THR A 21 14.80 -0.59 -12.64
N ALA A 22 15.44 -0.60 -11.46
CA ALA A 22 16.88 -0.72 -11.31
C ALA A 22 17.41 -2.05 -11.89
N TYR A 23 16.64 -3.14 -11.75
CA TYR A 23 17.00 -4.42 -12.36
C TYR A 23 17.14 -4.33 -13.89
N PHE A 24 16.29 -3.59 -14.57
CA PHE A 24 16.41 -3.39 -16.01
C PHE A 24 17.52 -2.40 -16.35
N LEU A 25 17.65 -1.29 -15.62
CA LEU A 25 18.70 -0.28 -15.84
C LEU A 25 20.11 -0.87 -15.71
N ARG A 26 20.36 -1.78 -14.76
CA ARG A 26 21.68 -2.43 -14.57
C ARG A 26 22.18 -3.18 -15.81
N ARG A 27 21.31 -3.46 -16.77
CA ARG A 27 21.63 -4.16 -18.04
C ARG A 27 21.94 -3.17 -19.16
N THR A 28 21.96 -1.89 -18.87
CA THR A 28 22.29 -0.81 -19.80
C THR A 28 23.62 -0.19 -19.42
N SER A 29 24.10 0.73 -20.24
CA SER A 29 25.28 1.58 -19.93
C SER A 29 24.91 2.86 -19.19
N LEU A 30 23.64 3.04 -18.83
CA LEU A 30 23.16 4.25 -18.14
C LEU A 30 23.68 4.29 -16.70
N SER A 31 24.19 5.45 -16.29
CA SER A 31 24.48 5.75 -14.90
C SER A 31 23.19 6.04 -14.14
N TYR A 32 22.97 5.39 -13.00
CA TYR A 32 21.77 5.62 -12.21
C TYR A 32 22.02 5.55 -10.72
N LEU A 33 21.10 6.14 -9.94
CA LEU A 33 21.12 6.16 -8.48
C LEU A 33 19.69 6.07 -7.94
N LEU A 34 19.50 5.31 -6.86
CA LEU A 34 18.26 5.30 -6.11
C LEU A 34 18.40 6.14 -4.85
N LEU A 35 17.44 7.02 -4.59
CA LEU A 35 17.39 7.83 -3.36
C LEU A 35 16.17 7.37 -2.54
N ASP A 36 16.40 6.87 -1.34
CA ASP A 36 15.33 6.34 -0.51
C ASP A 36 15.31 6.95 0.89
N GLU A 37 14.13 7.37 1.34
CA GLU A 37 13.96 7.96 2.68
C GLU A 37 14.10 6.93 3.81
N GLN A 38 13.89 5.64 3.52
CA GLN A 38 13.97 4.60 4.54
C GLN A 38 15.43 4.28 4.89
N PRO A 39 15.71 3.96 6.17
CA PRO A 39 17.06 3.57 6.60
C PRO A 39 17.42 2.14 6.20
N SER A 40 16.44 1.32 5.81
CA SER A 40 16.62 -0.11 5.53
C SER A 40 15.81 -0.57 4.33
N PRO A 41 16.15 -1.72 3.72
CA PRO A 41 15.36 -2.35 2.67
C PRO A 41 13.94 -2.72 3.13
N GLY A 42 13.00 -2.72 2.18
CA GLY A 42 11.61 -3.17 2.42
C GLY A 42 10.54 -2.19 1.92
N GLY A 43 10.91 -0.91 1.65
CA GLY A 43 9.96 0.08 1.15
C GLY A 43 8.73 0.23 2.04
N ALA A 44 7.53 0.29 1.45
CA ALA A 44 6.28 0.44 2.19
C ALA A 44 5.96 -0.72 3.16
N TRP A 45 6.53 -1.91 2.94
CA TRP A 45 6.33 -3.07 3.81
C TRP A 45 6.88 -2.87 5.22
N LEU A 46 7.87 -1.99 5.42
CA LEU A 46 8.36 -1.61 6.74
C LEU A 46 7.27 -1.01 7.63
N HIS A 47 6.25 -0.44 7.02
CA HIS A 47 5.16 0.27 7.68
C HIS A 47 3.84 -0.51 7.75
N ALA A 48 3.76 -1.67 7.11
CA ALA A 48 2.59 -2.54 7.18
C ALA A 48 2.40 -3.11 8.60
N TRP A 49 1.20 -3.54 8.95
CA TRP A 49 0.94 -4.19 10.24
C TRP A 49 1.54 -5.61 10.28
N GLU A 50 1.81 -6.11 11.48
CA GLU A 50 2.65 -7.28 11.67
C GLU A 50 2.07 -8.58 11.10
N SER A 51 0.77 -8.77 11.26
CA SER A 51 0.06 -9.97 10.79
C SER A 51 -0.26 -9.96 9.31
N LEU A 52 0.06 -8.86 8.58
CA LEU A 52 -0.23 -8.77 7.15
C LEU A 52 0.43 -9.89 6.37
N ARG A 53 -0.39 -10.58 5.60
CA ARG A 53 0.05 -11.53 4.57
C ARG A 53 -0.34 -11.03 3.19
N LEU A 54 0.44 -11.40 2.19
CA LEU A 54 0.05 -11.19 0.81
C LEU A 54 -1.26 -11.96 0.53
N PHE A 55 -2.07 -11.42 -0.35
CA PHE A 55 -3.24 -12.11 -0.86
C PHE A 55 -2.95 -12.96 -2.11
N SER A 56 -1.68 -13.09 -2.48
CA SER A 56 -1.19 -13.86 -3.62
C SER A 56 0.00 -14.73 -3.24
N PRO A 57 0.19 -15.90 -3.88
CA PRO A 57 1.33 -16.77 -3.65
C PRO A 57 2.67 -16.09 -4.01
N ALA A 58 3.77 -16.57 -3.40
CA ALA A 58 5.13 -16.04 -3.62
C ALA A 58 5.52 -15.96 -5.11
N ALA A 59 5.16 -16.97 -5.90
CA ALA A 59 5.45 -16.99 -7.32
C ALA A 59 4.85 -15.80 -8.09
N TRP A 60 3.66 -15.34 -7.70
CA TRP A 60 2.96 -14.19 -8.30
C TRP A 60 3.35 -12.85 -7.69
N SER A 61 4.08 -12.88 -6.58
CA SER A 61 4.55 -11.70 -5.86
C SER A 61 6.02 -11.40 -6.14
N SER A 62 6.62 -12.17 -7.04
CA SER A 62 8.02 -12.02 -7.46
C SER A 62 8.22 -10.75 -8.27
N ILE A 63 9.34 -10.05 -8.03
CA ILE A 63 9.79 -8.98 -8.92
C ILE A 63 10.81 -9.50 -9.94
N ALA A 64 11.11 -8.71 -10.96
CA ALA A 64 11.89 -9.15 -12.12
C ALA A 64 13.24 -9.78 -11.75
N GLY A 65 13.59 -10.88 -12.38
CA GLY A 65 14.94 -11.45 -12.36
C GLY A 65 15.24 -12.44 -11.23
N TRP A 66 14.47 -12.45 -10.14
CA TRP A 66 14.64 -13.44 -9.08
C TRP A 66 13.29 -13.76 -8.43
N PRO A 67 12.85 -15.02 -8.48
CA PRO A 67 11.59 -15.42 -7.87
C PRO A 67 11.65 -15.28 -6.35
N MET A 68 10.53 -14.87 -5.75
CA MET A 68 10.35 -14.84 -4.31
C MET A 68 10.37 -16.27 -3.78
N PRO A 69 11.21 -16.59 -2.78
CA PRO A 69 11.19 -17.90 -2.13
C PRO A 69 9.81 -18.22 -1.55
N ALA A 70 9.46 -19.49 -1.55
CA ALA A 70 8.27 -19.92 -0.82
C ALA A 70 8.41 -19.58 0.68
N PRO A 71 7.33 -19.14 1.35
CA PRO A 71 7.36 -18.90 2.78
C PRO A 71 7.67 -20.19 3.55
N ALA A 72 8.30 -20.05 4.74
CA ALA A 72 8.63 -21.19 5.59
C ALA A 72 7.37 -21.88 6.15
N GLU A 73 6.32 -21.10 6.40
CA GLU A 73 5.04 -21.59 6.87
C GLU A 73 4.03 -21.72 5.73
N PRO A 74 3.06 -22.64 5.83
CA PRO A 74 2.00 -22.74 4.83
C PRO A 74 1.21 -21.45 4.65
N GLY A 75 0.81 -21.17 3.40
CA GLY A 75 0.02 -20.00 3.04
C GLY A 75 0.79 -18.98 2.20
N ASN A 76 0.22 -17.78 2.08
CA ASN A 76 0.84 -16.68 1.36
C ASN A 76 1.96 -16.04 2.20
N PRO A 77 2.96 -15.42 1.55
CA PRO A 77 4.07 -14.74 2.23
C PRO A 77 3.58 -13.72 3.26
N THR A 78 4.26 -13.68 4.39
CA THR A 78 4.07 -12.67 5.43
C THR A 78 4.74 -11.34 5.05
N ARG A 79 4.40 -10.28 5.79
CA ARG A 79 5.14 -9.01 5.75
C ARG A 79 6.65 -9.22 5.88
N SER A 80 7.07 -10.05 6.82
CA SER A 80 8.49 -10.32 7.09
C SER A 80 9.17 -11.06 5.93
N ASP A 81 8.48 -12.01 5.29
CA ASP A 81 8.99 -12.69 4.09
C ASP A 81 9.22 -11.70 2.93
N VAL A 82 8.32 -10.72 2.76
CA VAL A 82 8.47 -9.69 1.73
C VAL A 82 9.66 -8.77 2.04
N ILE A 83 9.81 -8.32 3.28
CA ILE A 83 10.94 -7.48 3.69
C ILE A 83 12.27 -8.21 3.48
N ASP A 84 12.36 -9.47 3.91
CA ASP A 84 13.56 -10.29 3.71
C ASP A 84 13.85 -10.52 2.23
N TYR A 85 12.83 -10.78 1.42
CA TYR A 85 12.97 -10.92 -0.01
C TYR A 85 13.55 -9.67 -0.67
N LEU A 86 13.00 -8.48 -0.35
CA LEU A 86 13.47 -7.22 -0.91
C LEU A 86 14.91 -6.91 -0.46
N ARG A 87 15.25 -7.16 0.82
CA ARG A 87 16.62 -7.03 1.33
C ARG A 87 17.59 -7.92 0.56
N ARG A 88 17.28 -9.21 0.44
CA ARG A 88 18.11 -10.17 -0.32
C ARG A 88 18.17 -9.86 -1.81
N TYR A 89 17.14 -9.24 -2.36
CA TYR A 89 17.12 -8.80 -3.75
C TYR A 89 18.10 -7.64 -3.96
N GLU A 90 18.14 -6.68 -3.06
CA GLU A 90 19.12 -5.58 -3.09
C GLU A 90 20.55 -6.11 -2.96
N ASP A 91 20.81 -6.99 -2.00
CA ASP A 91 22.11 -7.61 -1.78
C ASP A 91 22.59 -8.39 -3.02
N ARG A 92 21.67 -9.12 -3.65
CA ARG A 92 21.94 -9.92 -4.84
C ARG A 92 22.41 -9.09 -6.02
N TYR A 93 21.74 -7.96 -6.25
CA TYR A 93 21.99 -7.14 -7.44
C TYR A 93 22.87 -5.92 -7.17
N ARG A 94 23.15 -5.61 -5.90
CA ARG A 94 24.05 -4.53 -5.46
C ARG A 94 23.72 -3.19 -6.11
N PHE A 95 22.45 -2.79 -6.05
CA PHE A 95 22.02 -1.52 -6.62
C PHE A 95 22.68 -0.32 -5.91
N PRO A 96 22.99 0.76 -6.64
CA PRO A 96 23.50 2.01 -6.03
C PRO A 96 22.34 2.73 -5.32
N ILE A 97 22.13 2.45 -4.03
CA ILE A 97 21.06 3.04 -3.22
C ILE A 97 21.69 3.92 -2.15
N GLN A 98 21.24 5.18 -2.08
CA GLN A 98 21.49 6.06 -0.95
C GLN A 98 20.27 6.05 -0.04
N ARG A 99 20.47 5.63 1.22
CA ARG A 99 19.45 5.51 2.26
C ARG A 99 19.35 6.76 3.11
N SER A 100 18.21 6.92 3.80
CA SER A 100 17.91 8.07 4.66
C SER A 100 18.00 9.41 3.91
N VAL A 101 17.66 9.37 2.62
CA VAL A 101 17.61 10.53 1.74
C VAL A 101 16.18 10.83 1.36
N ARG A 102 15.57 11.80 2.03
CA ARG A 102 14.24 12.27 1.70
C ARG A 102 14.32 13.36 0.65
N VAL A 103 13.85 13.07 -0.54
CA VAL A 103 13.76 14.05 -1.62
C VAL A 103 12.64 15.04 -1.32
N ASP A 104 12.98 16.34 -1.26
CA ASP A 104 12.03 17.42 -0.96
C ASP A 104 11.44 18.01 -2.23
N THR A 105 12.30 18.26 -3.24
CA THR A 105 11.89 18.92 -4.48
C THR A 105 12.60 18.36 -5.70
N ILE A 106 11.91 18.45 -6.81
CA ILE A 106 12.41 18.17 -8.16
C ILE A 106 12.13 19.41 -9.00
N SER A 107 13.14 19.97 -9.61
CA SER A 107 13.01 21.15 -10.46
C SER A 107 13.76 20.99 -11.78
N ARG A 108 13.35 21.73 -12.79
CA ARG A 108 14.06 21.79 -14.05
C ARG A 108 15.23 22.77 -13.96
N LEU A 109 16.39 22.36 -14.46
CA LEU A 109 17.57 23.20 -14.60
C LEU A 109 18.14 22.98 -16.01
N ASP A 110 17.82 23.89 -16.93
CA ASP A 110 18.08 23.73 -18.36
C ASP A 110 17.54 22.39 -18.89
N ASP A 111 18.38 21.56 -19.49
CA ASP A 111 18.03 20.24 -20.01
C ASP A 111 18.10 19.13 -18.97
N LEU A 112 18.42 19.47 -17.72
CA LEU A 112 18.57 18.51 -16.62
C LEU A 112 17.46 18.66 -15.58
N TRP A 113 17.31 17.62 -14.77
CA TRP A 113 16.55 17.65 -13.53
C TRP A 113 17.47 17.83 -12.35
N ARG A 114 17.14 18.77 -11.49
CA ARG A 114 17.75 18.91 -10.15
C ARG A 114 16.84 18.24 -9.14
N VAL A 115 17.40 17.24 -8.45
CA VAL A 115 16.76 16.54 -7.33
C VAL A 115 17.40 17.04 -6.05
N GLN A 116 16.62 17.48 -5.07
CA GLN A 116 17.13 18.08 -3.83
C GLN A 116 16.59 17.36 -2.61
N ALA A 117 17.46 17.14 -1.63
CA ALA A 117 17.18 16.59 -0.31
C ALA A 117 17.98 17.37 0.75
N GLY A 118 17.33 18.25 1.50
CA GLY A 118 17.99 19.19 2.40
C GLY A 118 19.06 20.01 1.65
N ASP A 119 20.31 19.99 2.14
CA ASP A 119 21.43 20.69 1.52
C ASP A 119 22.09 19.91 0.35
N GLN A 120 21.72 18.66 0.16
CA GLN A 120 22.24 17.83 -0.92
C GLN A 120 21.44 18.01 -2.21
N HIS A 121 22.12 17.91 -3.35
CA HIS A 121 21.44 17.90 -4.64
C HIS A 121 22.18 17.02 -5.66
N TRP A 122 21.43 16.51 -6.60
CA TRP A 122 21.91 15.70 -7.74
C TRP A 122 21.33 16.27 -9.03
N LEU A 123 22.07 16.06 -10.11
CA LEU A 123 21.62 16.39 -11.46
C LEU A 123 21.44 15.10 -12.26
N ALA A 124 20.35 15.01 -13.01
CA ALA A 124 20.06 13.87 -13.85
C ALA A 124 19.36 14.28 -15.16
N ARG A 125 19.52 13.45 -16.20
CA ARG A 125 18.79 13.60 -17.48
C ARG A 125 17.34 13.18 -17.35
N ALA A 126 17.07 12.17 -16.51
CA ALA A 126 15.73 11.67 -16.24
C ALA A 126 15.53 11.38 -14.75
N VAL A 127 14.29 11.54 -14.28
CA VAL A 127 13.88 11.18 -12.93
C VAL A 127 12.68 10.24 -13.01
N ILE A 128 12.74 9.15 -12.24
CA ILE A 128 11.67 8.18 -12.09
C ILE A 128 11.14 8.26 -10.67
N SER A 129 9.87 8.65 -10.53
CA SER A 129 9.18 8.64 -9.24
C SER A 129 8.65 7.24 -8.95
N ALA A 130 9.22 6.58 -7.95
CA ALA A 130 8.82 5.27 -7.44
C ALA A 130 8.51 5.35 -5.93
N THR A 131 7.98 6.49 -5.49
CA THR A 131 7.75 6.84 -4.08
C THR A 131 6.59 6.07 -3.43
N GLY A 132 5.78 5.37 -4.21
CA GLY A 132 4.58 4.71 -3.72
C GLY A 132 3.53 5.71 -3.24
N THR A 133 2.56 5.19 -2.46
CA THR A 133 1.43 5.99 -1.96
C THR A 133 1.39 6.08 -0.43
N TRP A 134 2.37 5.48 0.25
CA TRP A 134 2.35 5.32 1.70
C TRP A 134 2.46 6.65 2.47
N SER A 135 3.34 7.55 2.03
CA SER A 135 3.63 8.80 2.73
C SER A 135 2.52 9.84 2.60
N LYS A 136 1.81 9.87 1.47
CA LYS A 136 0.69 10.79 1.22
C LYS A 136 -0.63 10.04 1.16
N ARG A 137 -1.20 9.82 2.33
CA ARG A 137 -2.49 9.16 2.51
C ARG A 137 -3.63 10.08 2.11
N PHE A 138 -4.63 9.51 1.46
CA PHE A 138 -5.91 10.19 1.29
C PHE A 138 -6.84 9.81 2.45
N ILE A 139 -7.34 10.81 3.14
CA ILE A 139 -8.40 10.68 4.13
C ILE A 139 -9.57 11.52 3.61
N PRO A 140 -10.74 10.91 3.35
CA PRO A 140 -11.90 11.64 2.90
C PRO A 140 -12.25 12.75 3.90
N PRO A 141 -12.68 13.93 3.40
CA PRO A 141 -13.20 14.96 4.27
C PRO A 141 -14.56 14.51 4.83
N TYR A 142 -14.68 14.48 6.15
CA TYR A 142 -15.94 14.29 6.85
C TYR A 142 -16.20 15.51 7.72
N GLU A 143 -17.44 16.00 7.71
CA GLU A 143 -17.87 17.11 8.56
C GLU A 143 -17.72 16.73 10.03
N GLY A 144 -17.21 17.66 10.86
CA GLY A 144 -17.03 17.48 12.30
C GLY A 144 -15.90 16.54 12.71
N ARG A 145 -15.06 16.11 11.76
CA ARG A 145 -13.96 15.18 12.05
C ARG A 145 -13.03 15.68 13.14
N GLU A 146 -12.78 16.97 13.18
CA GLU A 146 -11.95 17.66 14.19
C GLU A 146 -12.57 17.72 15.58
N LEU A 147 -13.88 17.48 15.69
CA LEU A 147 -14.60 17.48 16.97
C LEU A 147 -14.44 16.15 17.69
N PHE A 148 -14.29 15.06 16.95
CA PHE A 148 -14.25 13.72 17.53
C PHE A 148 -13.03 13.53 18.43
N GLN A 149 -13.28 13.19 19.69
CA GLN A 149 -12.27 13.05 20.74
C GLN A 149 -11.67 11.64 20.82
N GLY A 150 -12.23 10.66 20.09
CA GLY A 150 -11.71 9.31 20.00
C GLY A 150 -10.46 9.22 19.13
N ALA A 151 -9.84 8.05 19.11
CA ALA A 151 -8.66 7.79 18.30
C ALA A 151 -9.01 7.73 16.80
N GLN A 152 -8.26 8.43 15.98
CA GLN A 152 -8.39 8.40 14.52
C GLN A 152 -7.09 7.99 13.88
N ILE A 153 -7.08 6.86 13.19
CA ILE A 153 -5.90 6.36 12.50
C ILE A 153 -6.22 5.98 11.05
N HIS A 154 -5.27 6.17 10.17
CA HIS A 154 -5.31 5.59 8.85
C HIS A 154 -4.70 4.18 8.88
N SER A 155 -5.17 3.24 8.04
CA SER A 155 -4.64 1.85 7.96
C SER A 155 -3.11 1.80 7.80
N ALA A 156 -2.49 2.82 7.25
CA ALA A 156 -1.04 2.97 7.21
C ALA A 156 -0.37 3.06 8.60
N HIS A 157 -1.10 3.43 9.63
CA HIS A 157 -0.60 3.50 11.01
C HIS A 157 -1.10 2.37 11.90
N TYR A 158 -2.02 1.56 11.40
CA TYR A 158 -2.44 0.35 12.09
C TYR A 158 -1.25 -0.61 12.22
N ARG A 159 -1.06 -1.21 13.38
CA ARG A 159 0.03 -2.15 13.66
C ARG A 159 -0.47 -3.49 14.16
N ASP A 160 -1.37 -3.46 15.11
CA ASP A 160 -1.95 -4.63 15.74
C ASP A 160 -3.29 -4.24 16.42
N PRO A 161 -4.15 -5.22 16.78
CA PRO A 161 -5.44 -4.94 17.40
C PRO A 161 -5.36 -4.60 18.89
N GLY A 162 -4.23 -4.82 19.56
CA GLY A 162 -4.10 -4.67 21.02
C GLY A 162 -4.59 -3.35 21.58
N PRO A 163 -4.21 -2.18 21.02
CA PRO A 163 -4.67 -0.87 21.48
C PRO A 163 -6.18 -0.65 21.44
N PHE A 164 -6.92 -1.50 20.72
CA PHE A 164 -8.37 -1.39 20.53
C PHE A 164 -9.18 -2.40 21.35
N THR A 165 -8.53 -3.22 22.16
CA THR A 165 -9.21 -4.24 22.97
C THR A 165 -10.28 -3.62 23.86
N GLY A 166 -11.51 -4.16 23.76
CA GLY A 166 -12.68 -3.72 24.50
C GLY A 166 -13.28 -2.38 24.06
N LYS A 167 -12.79 -1.79 22.97
CA LYS A 167 -13.27 -0.51 22.43
C LYS A 167 -14.35 -0.69 21.37
N ARG A 168 -15.14 0.35 21.16
CA ARG A 168 -16.06 0.49 20.03
C ARG A 168 -15.32 1.14 18.87
N VAL A 169 -15.12 0.39 17.80
CA VAL A 169 -14.26 0.81 16.69
C VAL A 169 -15.03 0.80 15.37
N MET A 170 -14.93 1.89 14.64
CA MET A 170 -15.47 1.97 13.28
C MET A 170 -14.36 1.85 12.25
N VAL A 171 -14.49 0.88 11.35
CA VAL A 171 -13.60 0.73 10.19
C VAL A 171 -14.26 1.37 8.98
N VAL A 172 -13.62 2.38 8.39
CA VAL A 172 -14.12 3.11 7.22
C VAL A 172 -13.32 2.73 5.99
N GLY A 173 -14.00 2.12 5.01
CA GLY A 173 -13.41 1.75 3.72
C GLY A 173 -13.68 0.31 3.30
N GLY A 174 -14.07 0.13 2.03
CA GLY A 174 -14.55 -1.14 1.46
C GLY A 174 -13.52 -1.95 0.70
N GLY A 175 -12.21 -1.67 0.83
CA GLY A 175 -11.17 -2.42 0.16
C GLY A 175 -10.54 -3.53 1.02
N ASN A 176 -9.55 -4.23 0.46
CA ASN A 176 -8.84 -5.33 1.11
C ASN A 176 -8.27 -4.97 2.50
N SER A 177 -7.69 -3.77 2.65
CA SER A 177 -7.15 -3.33 3.95
C SER A 177 -8.25 -3.16 4.99
N GLY A 178 -9.41 -2.57 4.61
CA GLY A 178 -10.54 -2.41 5.52
C GLY A 178 -11.06 -3.76 6.01
N ALA A 179 -11.29 -4.71 5.11
CA ALA A 179 -11.77 -6.04 5.46
C ALA A 179 -10.79 -6.82 6.34
N GLN A 180 -9.48 -6.74 6.08
CA GLN A 180 -8.47 -7.43 6.88
C GLN A 180 -8.32 -6.82 8.27
N VAL A 181 -8.28 -5.48 8.39
CA VAL A 181 -8.22 -4.78 9.68
C VAL A 181 -9.49 -5.06 10.49
N LEU A 182 -10.67 -5.02 9.85
CA LEU A 182 -11.93 -5.39 10.49
C LEU A 182 -11.92 -6.82 11.03
N ALA A 183 -11.41 -7.77 10.24
CA ALA A 183 -11.33 -9.17 10.63
C ALA A 183 -10.48 -9.38 11.90
N GLU A 184 -9.42 -8.60 12.07
CA GLU A 184 -8.57 -8.64 13.28
C GLU A 184 -9.25 -7.94 14.45
N LEU A 185 -9.71 -6.71 14.26
CA LEU A 185 -10.32 -5.89 15.31
C LEU A 185 -11.56 -6.56 15.91
N SER A 186 -12.38 -7.20 15.09
CA SER A 186 -13.61 -7.86 15.53
C SER A 186 -13.41 -9.04 16.49
N ARG A 187 -12.17 -9.45 16.73
CA ARG A 187 -11.84 -10.48 17.73
C ARG A 187 -11.64 -9.91 19.13
N VAL A 188 -11.36 -8.60 19.22
CA VAL A 188 -10.99 -7.94 20.49
C VAL A 188 -11.82 -6.70 20.79
N SER A 189 -12.60 -6.22 19.84
CA SER A 189 -13.34 -4.96 19.88
C SER A 189 -14.78 -5.16 19.43
N GLU A 190 -15.67 -4.27 19.83
CA GLU A 190 -16.97 -4.10 19.18
C GLU A 190 -16.75 -3.28 17.91
N THR A 191 -17.10 -3.85 16.76
CA THR A 191 -16.75 -3.23 15.46
C THR A 191 -17.96 -2.87 14.63
N ARG A 192 -17.85 -1.74 13.91
CA ARG A 192 -18.73 -1.34 12.80
C ARG A 192 -17.91 -1.21 11.53
N TRP A 193 -18.52 -1.56 10.42
CA TRP A 193 -17.90 -1.39 9.11
C TRP A 193 -18.72 -0.46 8.23
N VAL A 194 -18.08 0.60 7.71
CA VAL A 194 -18.73 1.61 6.89
C VAL A 194 -18.04 1.68 5.53
N THR A 195 -18.84 1.58 4.47
CA THR A 195 -18.34 1.61 3.09
C THR A 195 -19.21 2.51 2.21
N GLN A 196 -18.59 3.19 1.26
CA GLN A 196 -19.31 4.07 0.34
C GLN A 196 -20.27 3.29 -0.57
N GLU A 197 -19.77 2.17 -1.10
CA GLU A 197 -20.54 1.22 -1.90
C GLU A 197 -20.53 -0.15 -1.20
N PRO A 198 -21.53 -1.01 -1.44
CA PRO A 198 -21.51 -2.37 -0.91
C PRO A 198 -20.19 -3.07 -1.28
N PRO A 199 -19.50 -3.70 -0.32
CA PRO A 199 -18.26 -4.38 -0.60
C PRO A 199 -18.47 -5.57 -1.54
N ALA A 200 -17.61 -5.69 -2.55
CA ALA A 200 -17.59 -6.82 -3.47
C ALA A 200 -16.51 -7.81 -3.04
N PHE A 201 -16.87 -9.09 -2.96
CA PHE A 201 -15.97 -10.16 -2.55
C PHE A 201 -15.63 -11.07 -3.71
N LEU A 202 -14.36 -11.46 -3.85
CA LEU A 202 -13.99 -12.55 -4.74
C LEU A 202 -14.50 -13.89 -4.21
N PRO A 203 -14.74 -14.87 -5.09
CA PRO A 203 -15.04 -16.25 -4.67
C PRO A 203 -13.93 -16.82 -3.76
N ASP A 204 -14.28 -17.72 -2.85
CA ASP A 204 -13.39 -18.26 -1.83
C ASP A 204 -12.22 -19.08 -2.39
N ASP A 205 -12.38 -19.62 -3.58
CA ASP A 205 -11.36 -20.37 -4.33
C ASP A 205 -10.46 -19.49 -5.22
N VAL A 206 -10.74 -18.19 -5.23
CA VAL A 206 -10.00 -17.18 -6.01
C VAL A 206 -9.10 -16.38 -5.10
N ASP A 207 -7.82 -16.37 -5.41
CA ASP A 207 -6.83 -15.52 -4.72
C ASP A 207 -6.45 -14.27 -5.51
N GLY A 208 -5.51 -13.50 -4.99
CA GLY A 208 -5.07 -12.24 -5.59
C GLY A 208 -4.46 -12.35 -7.00
N ARG A 209 -4.20 -13.54 -7.53
CA ARG A 209 -3.71 -13.73 -8.92
C ARG A 209 -4.64 -13.10 -9.94
N VAL A 210 -5.94 -13.23 -9.73
CA VAL A 210 -6.96 -12.63 -10.61
C VAL A 210 -6.81 -11.11 -10.73
N LEU A 211 -6.41 -10.43 -9.66
CA LEU A 211 -6.19 -8.99 -9.69
C LEU A 211 -5.01 -8.62 -10.61
N PHE A 212 -3.94 -9.41 -10.58
CA PHE A 212 -2.79 -9.22 -11.48
C PHE A 212 -3.13 -9.54 -12.93
N GLU A 213 -3.93 -10.59 -13.17
CA GLU A 213 -4.40 -10.96 -14.50
C GLU A 213 -5.28 -9.84 -15.08
N ARG A 214 -6.23 -9.31 -14.30
CA ARG A 214 -7.07 -8.15 -14.69
C ARG A 214 -6.21 -6.92 -14.99
N ALA A 215 -5.23 -6.60 -14.12
CA ALA A 215 -4.32 -5.49 -14.34
C ALA A 215 -3.53 -5.64 -15.64
N THR A 216 -3.02 -6.84 -15.90
CA THR A 216 -2.26 -7.15 -17.10
C THR A 216 -3.13 -7.07 -18.36
N ALA A 217 -4.35 -7.59 -18.30
CA ALA A 217 -5.31 -7.52 -19.40
C ALA A 217 -5.69 -6.06 -19.73
N ARG A 218 -5.93 -5.25 -18.69
CA ARG A 218 -6.21 -3.81 -18.85
C ARG A 218 -5.05 -3.08 -19.50
N TRP A 219 -3.83 -3.31 -19.02
CA TRP A 219 -2.63 -2.71 -19.61
C TRP A 219 -2.47 -3.08 -21.09
N LYS A 220 -2.62 -4.37 -21.45
CA LYS A 220 -2.53 -4.83 -22.85
C LYS A 220 -3.60 -4.17 -23.72
N ALA A 221 -4.84 -4.12 -23.27
CA ALA A 221 -5.91 -3.50 -24.02
C ALA A 221 -5.67 -2.01 -24.25
N GLN A 222 -5.16 -1.31 -23.22
CA GLN A 222 -4.79 0.11 -23.35
C GLN A 222 -3.67 0.32 -24.39
N GLN A 223 -2.66 -0.56 -24.44
CA GLN A 223 -1.60 -0.53 -25.47
C GLN A 223 -2.17 -0.76 -26.89
N GLU A 224 -3.21 -1.55 -27.00
CA GLU A 224 -3.87 -1.88 -28.26
C GLU A 224 -5.00 -0.91 -28.62
N GLY A 225 -5.22 0.15 -27.83
CA GLY A 225 -6.27 1.14 -28.05
C GLY A 225 -7.70 0.59 -27.87
N ARG A 226 -7.83 -0.54 -27.15
CA ARG A 226 -9.14 -1.16 -26.86
C ARG A 226 -9.64 -0.74 -25.49
N SER A 227 -10.94 -0.54 -25.35
CA SER A 227 -11.62 -0.49 -24.05
C SER A 227 -11.85 -1.91 -23.56
N ILE A 228 -11.69 -2.15 -22.26
CA ILE A 228 -12.18 -3.38 -21.63
C ILE A 228 -13.48 -3.00 -20.93
N ASP A 229 -14.55 -3.76 -21.22
CA ASP A 229 -15.70 -3.80 -20.31
C ASP A 229 -15.23 -4.43 -19.02
N GLU A 230 -15.07 -3.61 -17.97
CA GLU A 230 -14.70 -4.12 -16.67
C GLU A 230 -15.84 -4.98 -16.15
N PRO A 231 -15.59 -6.27 -15.82
CA PRO A 231 -16.61 -7.03 -15.10
C PRO A 231 -16.91 -6.30 -13.80
N ALA A 232 -18.18 -6.32 -13.39
CA ALA A 232 -18.61 -5.79 -12.10
C ALA A 232 -17.64 -6.30 -11.03
N GLY A 233 -16.98 -5.35 -10.29
CA GLY A 233 -16.01 -5.72 -9.27
C GLY A 233 -14.56 -5.42 -9.60
N GLY A 234 -14.16 -4.30 -10.04
CA GLY A 234 -12.80 -3.86 -10.42
C GLY A 234 -11.64 -4.31 -9.49
N PHE A 235 -10.58 -3.53 -9.40
CA PHE A 235 -9.44 -3.79 -8.48
C PHE A 235 -9.79 -3.68 -6.98
N GLY A 236 -11.03 -3.24 -6.66
CA GLY A 236 -11.52 -3.07 -5.30
C GLY A 236 -12.06 -4.35 -4.66
N ASP A 237 -12.23 -5.45 -5.41
CA ASP A 237 -12.77 -6.68 -4.87
C ASP A 237 -11.91 -7.24 -3.74
N ILE A 238 -12.58 -7.64 -2.67
CA ILE A 238 -11.93 -8.15 -1.48
C ILE A 238 -11.56 -9.61 -1.71
N VAL A 239 -10.27 -9.89 -1.58
CA VAL A 239 -9.73 -11.26 -1.62
C VAL A 239 -10.06 -11.96 -0.31
N MET A 240 -10.72 -13.12 -0.41
CA MET A 240 -11.16 -13.91 0.73
C MET A 240 -9.99 -14.68 1.37
N VAL A 241 -8.99 -13.94 1.88
CA VAL A 241 -7.93 -14.54 2.70
C VAL A 241 -8.50 -15.18 3.97
N PRO A 242 -7.82 -16.18 4.59
CA PRO A 242 -8.38 -16.94 5.71
C PRO A 242 -8.99 -16.10 6.84
N PRO A 243 -8.34 -15.03 7.34
CA PRO A 243 -8.94 -14.20 8.40
C PRO A 243 -10.23 -13.49 7.97
N VAL A 244 -10.34 -13.10 6.70
CA VAL A 244 -11.54 -12.43 6.16
C VAL A 244 -12.68 -13.44 6.00
N ARG A 245 -12.40 -14.67 5.53
CA ARG A 245 -13.42 -15.74 5.47
C ARG A 245 -13.98 -16.06 6.85
N GLU A 246 -13.11 -16.24 7.84
CA GLU A 246 -13.52 -16.47 9.22
C GLU A 246 -14.37 -15.32 9.80
N ALA A 247 -14.02 -14.06 9.47
CA ALA A 247 -14.80 -12.89 9.87
C ALA A 247 -16.21 -12.91 9.21
N ARG A 248 -16.31 -13.33 7.95
CA ARG A 248 -17.61 -13.51 7.28
C ARG A 248 -18.45 -14.60 7.96
N GLU A 249 -17.86 -15.73 8.30
CA GLU A 249 -18.54 -16.83 9.00
C GLU A 249 -19.07 -16.40 10.38
N ARG A 250 -18.41 -15.45 11.02
CA ARG A 250 -18.85 -14.81 12.27
C ARG A 250 -19.90 -13.70 12.08
N GLY A 251 -20.30 -13.39 10.84
CA GLY A 251 -21.25 -12.32 10.53
C GLY A 251 -20.68 -10.89 10.67
N VAL A 252 -19.36 -10.73 10.61
CA VAL A 252 -18.70 -9.45 10.85
C VAL A 252 -18.66 -8.56 9.60
N LEU A 253 -18.69 -9.17 8.40
CA LEU A 253 -18.51 -8.44 7.14
C LEU A 253 -19.81 -7.80 6.61
N GLU A 254 -20.61 -7.25 7.50
CA GLU A 254 -21.81 -6.48 7.17
C GLU A 254 -21.48 -5.00 7.18
N ALA A 255 -21.49 -4.39 5.99
CA ALA A 255 -21.15 -2.98 5.84
C ALA A 255 -22.40 -2.11 5.86
N GLU A 256 -22.30 -0.99 6.57
CA GLU A 256 -23.30 0.07 6.58
C GLU A 256 -22.91 1.21 5.62
N ARG A 257 -23.87 2.03 5.23
CA ARG A 257 -23.63 3.24 4.46
C ARG A 257 -22.88 4.28 5.31
N PRO A 258 -22.16 5.24 4.68
CA PRO A 258 -21.45 6.28 5.40
C PRO A 258 -22.37 7.07 6.33
N PHE A 259 -21.82 7.44 7.49
CA PHE A 259 -22.42 8.43 8.37
C PHE A 259 -22.34 9.83 7.76
N ALA A 260 -23.17 10.76 8.24
CA ALA A 260 -23.24 12.11 7.72
C ALA A 260 -22.09 12.99 8.27
N HIS A 261 -21.87 12.96 9.60
CA HIS A 261 -20.85 13.77 10.24
C HIS A 261 -20.36 13.14 11.56
N PHE A 262 -19.23 13.62 12.04
CA PHE A 262 -18.71 13.29 13.37
C PHE A 262 -19.38 14.15 14.44
N THR A 263 -19.50 13.57 15.63
CA THR A 263 -19.80 14.26 16.89
C THR A 263 -18.58 14.21 17.81
N GLU A 264 -18.63 14.83 18.98
CA GLU A 264 -17.54 14.75 19.96
C GLU A 264 -17.24 13.33 20.43
N THR A 265 -18.27 12.46 20.51
CA THR A 265 -18.17 11.11 21.06
C THR A 265 -18.34 10.00 20.03
N GLY A 266 -18.61 10.32 18.75
CA GLY A 266 -18.88 9.32 17.76
C GLY A 266 -19.32 9.89 16.41
N VAL A 267 -20.37 9.31 15.84
CA VAL A 267 -20.90 9.69 14.53
C VAL A 267 -22.42 9.81 14.53
N GLU A 268 -22.95 10.56 13.56
CA GLU A 268 -24.40 10.68 13.30
C GLU A 268 -24.69 10.39 11.83
N TRP A 269 -25.71 9.55 11.56
CA TRP A 269 -26.21 9.28 10.22
C TRP A 269 -27.26 10.31 9.78
N ALA A 270 -27.54 10.34 8.49
CA ALA A 270 -28.51 11.27 7.91
C ALA A 270 -29.96 11.08 8.44
N ASP A 271 -30.26 9.92 9.00
CA ASP A 271 -31.55 9.62 9.64
C ASP A 271 -31.64 10.06 11.12
N GLY A 272 -30.57 10.66 11.65
CA GLY A 272 -30.46 11.10 13.04
C GLY A 272 -29.99 10.04 14.04
N ARG A 273 -29.72 8.82 13.59
CA ARG A 273 -29.09 7.77 14.43
C ARG A 273 -27.70 8.20 14.83
N ARG A 274 -27.38 8.03 16.12
CA ARG A 274 -26.06 8.29 16.69
C ARG A 274 -25.42 7.04 17.22
N GLU A 275 -24.12 6.99 17.18
CA GLU A 275 -23.33 5.91 17.77
C GLU A 275 -22.05 6.49 18.38
N ASP A 276 -21.83 6.18 19.66
CA ASP A 276 -20.61 6.54 20.35
C ASP A 276 -19.49 5.56 20.01
N LEU A 277 -18.30 6.09 19.76
CA LEU A 277 -17.10 5.36 19.36
C LEU A 277 -15.92 5.75 20.24
N ASP A 278 -14.97 4.85 20.35
CA ASP A 278 -13.68 5.09 21.00
C ASP A 278 -12.55 5.25 19.95
N ALA A 279 -12.76 4.73 18.73
CA ALA A 279 -11.82 4.85 17.61
C ALA A 279 -12.52 4.65 16.25
#